data_5342221bacf093584a5de8ab8deda083
#
_entry.id   5342221bacf093584a5de8ab8deda083
#
_cell.length_a   1.000
_cell.length_b   1.000
_cell.length_c   1.000
_cell.angle_alpha   90.00
_cell.angle_beta   90.00
_cell.angle_gamma   90.00
#
_symmetry.space_group_name_H-M   'P 1'
#
loop_
_entity.id
_entity.type
_entity.pdbx_description
1 polymer ?
#
loop_
_entity_poly.entity_id
_entity_poly.type
_entity_poly.pdbx_seq_one_letter_code
_entity_poly.pdbx_strand_id
1 'polypeptide(L)'
;MSKDSRFDGWFFCGVTSTGIYCRPSCPARTPKRENIRFYASAAAAQQAGFRACLRCRPDATPGSPEWNLRADAVGRAMRLIRDGIVDREGVEGLARRLGYSVRQLNRLITAEVGTGPLSLARAQRSQTARVLLETTDLPITHVAFAAGFASVRQCNETVRQIFADTPSGLRARATRTVAGRQAVAQRTAQGIRLRLPCRRPFNTESVLHFLGQRAVPGIEELNGATYRRSLRLPHGHGVVSLTALDDPGHGPAFVEGELHLSDLRDLTTAVSRCRQLLDLDADPLAVVDAFRNDPILGPLVAATPGRRV
;
A
#
# COMPACT_ATOMS: atom_id res chain seq x y z
N MET A 1 -18.90 -20.28 -20.20
CA MET A 1 -17.73 -19.40 -20.36
C MET A 1 -17.22 -19.07 -18.97
N SER A 2 -16.03 -19.50 -18.64
CA SER A 2 -15.32 -19.01 -17.47
C SER A 2 -14.88 -17.57 -17.78
N LYS A 3 -15.16 -16.62 -16.86
CA LYS A 3 -14.71 -15.24 -17.01
C LYS A 3 -13.26 -15.14 -16.53
N ASP A 4 -12.33 -15.64 -17.35
CA ASP A 4 -10.94 -15.84 -16.98
C ASP A 4 -10.06 -14.75 -17.61
N SER A 5 -9.43 -13.93 -16.78
CA SER A 5 -8.57 -12.83 -17.19
C SER A 5 -7.26 -13.27 -17.83
N ARG A 6 -6.85 -14.53 -17.66
CA ARG A 6 -5.64 -15.08 -18.30
C ARG A 6 -5.73 -15.09 -19.82
N PHE A 7 -6.95 -15.08 -20.35
CA PHE A 7 -7.20 -15.03 -21.79
C PHE A 7 -7.46 -13.63 -22.34
N ASP A 8 -7.42 -12.59 -21.50
CA ASP A 8 -7.58 -11.21 -21.96
C ASP A 8 -6.42 -10.83 -22.89
N GLY A 9 -6.78 -10.33 -24.07
CA GLY A 9 -5.81 -10.01 -25.12
C GLY A 9 -5.50 -11.15 -26.09
N TRP A 10 -5.81 -12.41 -25.75
CA TRP A 10 -5.63 -13.54 -26.65
C TRP A 10 -6.73 -13.65 -27.69
N PHE A 11 -7.96 -13.34 -27.27
CA PHE A 11 -9.11 -13.29 -28.16
C PHE A 11 -10.19 -12.35 -27.58
N PHE A 12 -11.16 -12.01 -28.40
CA PHE A 12 -12.30 -11.16 -28.06
C PHE A 12 -13.61 -11.85 -28.39
N CYS A 13 -14.66 -11.57 -27.60
CA CYS A 13 -15.97 -12.16 -27.73
C CYS A 13 -16.95 -11.13 -28.27
N GLY A 14 -17.35 -11.21 -29.52
CA GLY A 14 -18.45 -10.43 -30.11
C GLY A 14 -19.80 -11.05 -29.76
N VAL A 15 -20.71 -10.26 -29.21
CA VAL A 15 -22.07 -10.67 -28.84
C VAL A 15 -23.05 -10.18 -29.90
N THR A 16 -23.53 -11.07 -30.75
CA THR A 16 -24.36 -10.73 -31.92
C THR A 16 -25.69 -10.07 -31.55
N SER A 17 -26.27 -10.45 -30.41
CA SER A 17 -27.54 -9.87 -29.94
C SER A 17 -27.43 -8.40 -29.48
N THR A 18 -26.20 -7.91 -29.18
CA THR A 18 -25.99 -6.56 -28.69
C THR A 18 -25.06 -5.72 -29.55
N GLY A 19 -24.38 -6.34 -30.53
CA GLY A 19 -23.37 -5.69 -31.36
C GLY A 19 -22.14 -5.22 -30.57
N ILE A 20 -21.86 -5.85 -29.40
CA ILE A 20 -20.76 -5.45 -28.52
C ILE A 20 -19.70 -6.54 -28.48
N TYR A 21 -18.42 -6.15 -28.59
CA TYR A 21 -17.33 -7.09 -28.30
C TYR A 21 -16.70 -6.82 -26.92
N CYS A 22 -16.28 -7.90 -26.26
CA CYS A 22 -15.79 -7.92 -24.90
C CYS A 22 -14.50 -8.71 -24.78
N ARG A 23 -13.76 -8.48 -23.69
CA ARG A 23 -12.70 -9.39 -23.23
C ARG A 23 -13.28 -10.65 -22.58
N PRO A 24 -12.54 -11.78 -22.53
CA PRO A 24 -12.96 -13.00 -21.85
C PRO A 24 -13.38 -12.79 -20.40
N SER A 25 -12.69 -11.94 -19.65
CA SER A 25 -12.96 -11.62 -18.25
C SER A 25 -14.12 -10.65 -18.02
N CYS A 26 -14.83 -10.21 -19.06
CA CYS A 26 -15.86 -9.18 -18.93
C CYS A 26 -16.91 -9.51 -17.85
N PRO A 27 -17.19 -8.56 -16.90
CA PRO A 27 -18.17 -8.78 -15.82
C PRO A 27 -19.62 -8.75 -16.26
N ALA A 28 -19.92 -8.42 -17.52
CA ALA A 28 -21.27 -8.40 -18.03
C ALA A 28 -21.91 -9.81 -17.94
N ARG A 29 -23.25 -9.85 -17.99
CA ARG A 29 -23.97 -11.14 -18.04
C ARG A 29 -23.43 -11.98 -19.20
N THR A 30 -23.16 -13.26 -18.93
CA THR A 30 -22.71 -14.20 -19.96
C THR A 30 -23.79 -14.36 -21.02
N PRO A 31 -23.50 -14.07 -22.29
CA PRO A 31 -24.45 -14.26 -23.37
C PRO A 31 -24.71 -15.76 -23.65
N LYS A 32 -25.78 -16.06 -24.33
CA LYS A 32 -26.03 -17.41 -24.83
C LYS A 32 -24.94 -17.81 -25.83
N ARG A 33 -24.56 -19.07 -25.85
CA ARG A 33 -23.46 -19.61 -26.69
C ARG A 33 -23.69 -19.31 -28.19
N GLU A 34 -24.90 -19.40 -28.65
CA GLU A 34 -25.32 -19.14 -30.04
C GLU A 34 -25.07 -17.71 -30.50
N ASN A 35 -25.03 -16.75 -29.54
CA ASN A 35 -24.83 -15.33 -29.80
C ASN A 35 -23.36 -14.89 -29.63
N ILE A 36 -22.42 -15.81 -29.56
CA ILE A 36 -21.02 -15.50 -29.38
C ILE A 36 -20.24 -15.77 -30.67
N ARG A 37 -19.43 -14.79 -31.08
CA ARG A 37 -18.41 -14.90 -32.11
C ARG A 37 -17.06 -14.59 -31.52
N PHE A 38 -16.03 -15.33 -31.88
CA PHE A 38 -14.66 -15.12 -31.39
C PHE A 38 -13.82 -14.43 -32.46
N TYR A 39 -12.99 -13.48 -32.01
CA TYR A 39 -12.11 -12.69 -32.85
C TYR A 39 -10.70 -12.69 -32.25
N ALA A 40 -9.68 -12.82 -33.10
CA ALA A 40 -8.27 -12.85 -32.66
C ALA A 40 -7.77 -11.44 -32.22
N SER A 41 -8.45 -10.38 -32.62
CA SER A 41 -8.09 -9.00 -32.23
C SER A 41 -9.30 -8.11 -32.07
N ALA A 42 -9.13 -7.02 -31.32
CA ALA A 42 -10.13 -5.95 -31.21
C ALA A 42 -10.50 -5.36 -32.59
N ALA A 43 -9.46 -5.18 -33.45
CA ALA A 43 -9.65 -4.65 -34.79
C ALA A 43 -10.53 -5.56 -35.67
N ALA A 44 -10.33 -6.89 -35.57
CA ALA A 44 -11.16 -7.86 -36.33
C ALA A 44 -12.63 -7.83 -35.86
N ALA A 45 -12.89 -7.66 -34.56
CA ALA A 45 -14.24 -7.50 -34.03
C ALA A 45 -14.86 -6.18 -34.51
N GLN A 46 -14.11 -5.09 -34.56
CA GLN A 46 -14.57 -3.79 -35.07
C GLN A 46 -14.91 -3.84 -36.58
N GLN A 47 -14.06 -4.48 -37.38
CA GLN A 47 -14.31 -4.68 -38.80
C GLN A 47 -15.58 -5.53 -39.04
N ALA A 48 -15.89 -6.46 -38.14
CA ALA A 48 -17.13 -7.25 -38.18
C ALA A 48 -18.36 -6.47 -37.67
N GLY A 49 -18.23 -5.16 -37.39
CA GLY A 49 -19.34 -4.28 -37.01
C GLY A 49 -19.67 -4.25 -35.51
N PHE A 50 -18.81 -4.82 -34.65
CA PHE A 50 -19.03 -4.76 -33.20
C PHE A 50 -18.39 -3.50 -32.59
N ARG A 51 -19.07 -2.91 -31.62
CA ARG A 51 -18.53 -1.79 -30.83
C ARG A 51 -17.89 -2.29 -29.53
N ALA A 52 -16.91 -1.54 -29.02
CA ALA A 52 -16.22 -1.86 -27.78
C ALA A 52 -17.15 -1.80 -26.56
N CYS A 53 -16.99 -2.76 -25.64
CA CYS A 53 -17.70 -2.77 -24.39
C CYS A 53 -17.16 -1.69 -23.44
N LEU A 54 -18.01 -0.76 -22.99
CA LEU A 54 -17.62 0.31 -22.06
C LEU A 54 -17.24 -0.18 -20.66
N ARG A 55 -17.62 -1.42 -20.28
CA ARG A 55 -17.31 -1.99 -18.96
C ARG A 55 -15.92 -2.61 -18.88
N CYS A 56 -15.51 -3.33 -19.92
CA CYS A 56 -14.21 -4.02 -19.91
C CYS A 56 -13.16 -3.36 -20.80
N ARG A 57 -13.52 -2.30 -21.54
CA ARG A 57 -12.61 -1.54 -22.40
C ARG A 57 -11.66 -2.46 -23.23
N PRO A 58 -12.23 -3.28 -24.11
CA PRO A 58 -11.43 -4.22 -24.90
C PRO A 58 -10.58 -3.51 -25.96
N ASP A 59 -10.84 -2.23 -26.17
CA ASP A 59 -10.14 -1.29 -27.04
C ASP A 59 -8.87 -0.70 -26.40
N ALA A 60 -8.72 -0.80 -25.06
CA ALA A 60 -7.57 -0.27 -24.35
C ALA A 60 -6.30 -1.14 -24.58
N THR A 61 -5.14 -0.51 -24.48
CA THR A 61 -3.85 -1.21 -24.59
C THR A 61 -3.65 -2.14 -23.40
N PRO A 62 -3.25 -3.40 -23.60
CA PRO A 62 -2.91 -4.31 -22.51
C PRO A 62 -1.88 -3.68 -21.56
N GLY A 63 -2.16 -3.74 -20.24
CA GLY A 63 -1.29 -3.14 -19.22
C GLY A 63 -1.52 -1.65 -18.95
N SER A 64 -2.34 -0.95 -19.75
CA SER A 64 -2.72 0.43 -19.47
C SER A 64 -3.69 0.53 -18.27
N PRO A 65 -3.80 1.70 -17.60
CA PRO A 65 -4.80 1.92 -16.54
C PRO A 65 -6.24 1.60 -17.00
N GLU A 66 -6.59 1.91 -18.24
CA GLU A 66 -7.89 1.60 -18.81
C GLU A 66 -8.11 0.10 -18.99
N TRP A 67 -7.03 -0.66 -19.23
CA TRP A 67 -7.09 -2.11 -19.33
C TRP A 67 -7.40 -2.79 -17.99
N ASN A 68 -6.83 -2.27 -16.91
CA ASN A 68 -6.94 -2.84 -15.57
C ASN A 68 -7.73 -1.95 -14.58
N LEU A 69 -8.79 -1.29 -15.02
CA LEU A 69 -9.62 -0.39 -14.20
C LEU A 69 -10.01 -0.97 -12.83
N ARG A 70 -10.20 -2.30 -12.73
CA ARG A 70 -10.53 -2.94 -11.46
C ARG A 70 -9.34 -3.02 -10.52
N ALA A 71 -8.20 -3.50 -11.02
CA ALA A 71 -6.97 -3.57 -10.22
C ALA A 71 -6.54 -2.18 -9.77
N ASP A 72 -6.65 -1.17 -10.65
CA ASP A 72 -6.38 0.22 -10.31
C ASP A 72 -7.35 0.77 -9.25
N ALA A 73 -8.65 0.51 -9.39
CA ALA A 73 -9.65 0.92 -8.39
C ALA A 73 -9.40 0.25 -7.03
N VAL A 74 -9.04 -1.05 -7.01
CA VAL A 74 -8.67 -1.77 -5.78
C VAL A 74 -7.37 -1.23 -5.21
N GLY A 75 -6.36 -0.98 -6.03
CA GLY A 75 -5.12 -0.35 -5.61
C GLY A 75 -5.35 1.02 -4.96
N ARG A 76 -6.21 1.87 -5.55
CA ARG A 76 -6.63 3.15 -4.96
C ARG A 76 -7.38 2.95 -3.64
N ALA A 77 -8.30 1.97 -3.58
CA ALA A 77 -9.02 1.64 -2.35
C ALA A 77 -8.05 1.23 -1.23
N MET A 78 -7.08 0.37 -1.53
CA MET A 78 -6.06 -0.08 -0.56
C MET A 78 -5.21 1.08 -0.04
N ARG A 79 -4.82 2.04 -0.90
CA ARG A 79 -4.12 3.25 -0.47
C ARG A 79 -4.98 4.10 0.48
N LEU A 80 -6.25 4.33 0.14
CA LEU A 80 -7.19 5.11 0.97
C LEU A 80 -7.50 4.41 2.30
N ILE A 81 -7.62 3.07 2.33
CA ILE A 81 -7.78 2.30 3.57
C ILE A 81 -6.53 2.46 4.44
N ARG A 82 -5.33 2.38 3.85
CA ARG A 82 -4.06 2.58 4.54
C ARG A 82 -3.94 4.01 5.12
N ASP A 83 -4.47 5.00 4.43
CA ASP A 83 -4.58 6.37 4.89
C ASP A 83 -5.68 6.58 5.96
N GLY A 84 -6.36 5.52 6.40
CA GLY A 84 -7.36 5.57 7.46
C GLY A 84 -8.71 6.19 7.05
N ILE A 85 -9.05 6.23 5.75
CA ILE A 85 -10.34 6.78 5.28
C ILE A 85 -11.52 6.01 5.87
N VAL A 86 -11.42 4.68 5.96
CA VAL A 86 -12.50 3.86 6.53
C VAL A 86 -12.70 4.17 8.03
N ASP A 87 -11.64 4.51 8.73
CA ASP A 87 -11.71 4.85 10.16
C ASP A 87 -12.34 6.23 10.41
N ARG A 88 -12.15 7.18 9.48
CA ARG A 88 -12.67 8.55 9.60
C ARG A 88 -14.03 8.75 8.95
N GLU A 89 -14.29 8.12 7.82
CA GLU A 89 -15.45 8.39 6.96
C GLU A 89 -16.31 7.15 6.70
N GLY A 90 -15.95 6.00 7.27
CA GLY A 90 -16.64 4.73 7.00
C GLY A 90 -16.39 4.19 5.58
N VAL A 91 -17.07 3.10 5.26
CA VAL A 91 -17.04 2.49 3.91
C VAL A 91 -17.76 3.39 2.90
N GLU A 92 -18.73 4.16 3.35
CA GLU A 92 -19.48 5.14 2.56
C GLU A 92 -18.55 6.24 2.04
N GLY A 93 -17.68 6.76 2.90
CA GLY A 93 -16.68 7.75 2.53
C GLY A 93 -15.66 7.20 1.53
N LEU A 94 -15.19 5.98 1.73
CA LEU A 94 -14.33 5.29 0.78
C LEU A 94 -15.01 5.11 -0.59
N ALA A 95 -16.26 4.66 -0.61
CA ALA A 95 -17.03 4.43 -1.82
C ALA A 95 -17.25 5.73 -2.60
N ARG A 96 -17.64 6.81 -1.91
CA ARG A 96 -17.83 8.14 -2.47
C ARG A 96 -16.55 8.67 -3.13
N ARG A 97 -15.40 8.55 -2.47
CA ARG A 97 -14.09 9.00 -3.00
C ARG A 97 -13.65 8.25 -4.25
N LEU A 98 -14.09 7.01 -4.40
CA LEU A 98 -13.78 6.17 -5.54
C LEU A 98 -14.84 6.23 -6.67
N GLY A 99 -15.95 6.88 -6.43
CA GLY A 99 -17.07 6.98 -7.42
C GLY A 99 -17.88 5.68 -7.53
N TYR A 100 -17.95 4.86 -6.47
CA TYR A 100 -18.71 3.61 -6.42
C TYR A 100 -19.83 3.67 -5.38
N SER A 101 -20.88 2.86 -5.58
CA SER A 101 -21.77 2.52 -4.46
C SER A 101 -21.07 1.57 -3.48
N VAL A 102 -21.46 1.59 -2.20
CA VAL A 102 -20.91 0.71 -1.17
C VAL A 102 -20.98 -0.77 -1.59
N ARG A 103 -22.10 -1.19 -2.16
CA ARG A 103 -22.31 -2.57 -2.64
C ARG A 103 -21.35 -2.94 -3.77
N GLN A 104 -21.14 -2.03 -4.73
CA GLN A 104 -20.20 -2.25 -5.83
C GLN A 104 -18.77 -2.32 -5.33
N LEU A 105 -18.38 -1.41 -4.43
CA LEU A 105 -17.04 -1.38 -3.85
C LEU A 105 -16.76 -2.66 -3.05
N ASN A 106 -17.67 -3.08 -2.17
CA ASN A 106 -17.52 -4.34 -1.42
C ASN A 106 -17.31 -5.53 -2.36
N ARG A 107 -18.16 -5.66 -3.39
CA ARG A 107 -18.04 -6.75 -4.36
C ARG A 107 -16.71 -6.70 -5.13
N LEU A 108 -16.26 -5.50 -5.51
CA LEU A 108 -15.03 -5.28 -6.25
C LEU A 108 -13.81 -5.70 -5.40
N ILE A 109 -13.72 -5.19 -4.17
CA ILE A 109 -12.61 -5.49 -3.26
C ILE A 109 -12.62 -6.96 -2.85
N THR A 110 -13.78 -7.51 -2.50
CA THR A 110 -13.88 -8.93 -2.11
C THR A 110 -13.50 -9.86 -3.24
N ALA A 111 -13.86 -9.55 -4.48
CA ALA A 111 -13.49 -10.38 -5.64
C ALA A 111 -11.98 -10.38 -5.92
N GLU A 112 -11.27 -9.29 -5.61
CA GLU A 112 -9.86 -9.14 -5.92
C GLU A 112 -8.95 -9.52 -4.73
N VAL A 113 -9.37 -9.19 -3.51
CA VAL A 113 -8.56 -9.32 -2.28
C VAL A 113 -9.08 -10.42 -1.35
N GLY A 114 -10.26 -10.98 -1.62
CA GLY A 114 -10.86 -12.05 -0.83
C GLY A 114 -11.61 -11.58 0.42
N THR A 115 -11.60 -10.28 0.74
CA THR A 115 -12.30 -9.74 1.92
C THR A 115 -12.78 -8.30 1.71
N GLY A 116 -13.71 -7.82 2.55
CA GLY A 116 -14.28 -6.49 2.43
C GLY A 116 -13.46 -5.37 3.08
N PRO A 117 -13.79 -4.09 2.76
CA PRO A 117 -13.06 -2.92 3.25
C PRO A 117 -12.94 -2.80 4.77
N LEU A 118 -13.98 -3.17 5.53
CA LEU A 118 -13.95 -3.14 7.00
C LEU A 118 -12.94 -4.12 7.58
N SER A 119 -12.85 -5.34 7.02
CA SER A 119 -11.86 -6.34 7.45
C SER A 119 -10.44 -5.89 7.13
N LEU A 120 -10.23 -5.25 5.97
CA LEU A 120 -8.95 -4.67 5.59
C LEU A 120 -8.53 -3.53 6.52
N ALA A 121 -9.45 -2.62 6.84
CA ALA A 121 -9.20 -1.55 7.80
C ALA A 121 -8.89 -2.09 9.20
N ARG A 122 -9.60 -3.15 9.65
CA ARG A 122 -9.33 -3.82 10.93
C ARG A 122 -7.93 -4.46 10.95
N ALA A 123 -7.55 -5.13 9.88
CA ALA A 123 -6.20 -5.71 9.75
C ALA A 123 -5.13 -4.62 9.78
N GLN A 124 -5.37 -3.51 9.07
CA GLN A 124 -4.47 -2.35 9.06
C GLN A 124 -4.30 -1.74 10.46
N ARG A 125 -5.39 -1.49 11.20
CA ARG A 125 -5.34 -0.99 12.58
C ARG A 125 -4.51 -1.90 13.49
N SER A 126 -4.71 -3.20 13.36
CA SER A 126 -3.98 -4.20 14.17
C SER A 126 -2.50 -4.19 13.87
N GLN A 127 -2.14 -4.14 12.59
CA GLN A 127 -0.75 -4.05 12.17
C GLN A 127 -0.10 -2.75 12.65
N THR A 128 -0.82 -1.64 12.58
CA THR A 128 -0.35 -0.35 13.12
C THR A 128 -0.14 -0.41 14.61
N ALA A 129 -1.10 -0.95 15.37
CA ALA A 129 -0.95 -1.11 16.82
C ALA A 129 0.27 -1.97 17.14
N ARG A 130 0.49 -3.08 16.43
CA ARG A 130 1.67 -3.91 16.59
C ARG A 130 2.96 -3.13 16.36
N VAL A 131 3.06 -2.41 15.23
CA VAL A 131 4.24 -1.59 14.92
C VAL A 131 4.50 -0.60 16.06
N LEU A 132 3.48 0.14 16.51
CA LEU A 132 3.63 1.12 17.59
C LEU A 132 4.02 0.48 18.93
N LEU A 133 3.46 -0.69 19.26
CA LEU A 133 3.83 -1.44 20.47
C LEU A 133 5.28 -1.92 20.45
N GLU A 134 5.78 -2.31 19.27
CA GLU A 134 7.12 -2.85 19.10
C GLU A 134 8.19 -1.77 18.93
N THR A 135 7.80 -0.55 18.49
CA THR A 135 8.76 0.51 18.10
C THR A 135 8.67 1.78 18.92
N THR A 136 7.71 1.90 19.85
CA THR A 136 7.54 3.08 20.70
C THR A 136 7.25 2.74 22.15
N ASP A 137 7.54 3.68 23.05
CA ASP A 137 7.18 3.59 24.48
C ASP A 137 5.84 4.26 24.82
N LEU A 138 5.02 4.56 23.81
CA LEU A 138 3.72 5.19 24.02
C LEU A 138 2.84 4.34 24.94
N PRO A 139 2.09 4.93 25.88
CA PRO A 139 1.08 4.21 26.66
C PRO A 139 0.14 3.41 25.75
N ILE A 140 -0.27 2.21 26.17
CA ILE A 140 -1.16 1.33 25.37
C ILE A 140 -2.47 2.05 24.99
N THR A 141 -2.96 2.93 25.87
CA THR A 141 -4.12 3.78 25.60
C THR A 141 -3.87 4.69 24.39
N HIS A 142 -2.71 5.33 24.32
CA HIS A 142 -2.34 6.19 23.20
C HIS A 142 -2.14 5.37 21.92
N VAL A 143 -1.51 4.21 22.02
CA VAL A 143 -1.36 3.29 20.88
C VAL A 143 -2.71 2.87 20.32
N ALA A 144 -3.70 2.55 21.17
CA ALA A 144 -5.02 2.15 20.72
C ALA A 144 -5.70 3.24 19.86
N PHE A 145 -5.72 4.47 20.35
CA PHE A 145 -6.32 5.59 19.62
C PHE A 145 -5.48 5.99 18.39
N ALA A 146 -4.15 6.02 18.51
CA ALA A 146 -3.25 6.31 17.40
C ALA A 146 -3.37 5.26 16.28
N ALA A 147 -3.65 4.01 16.60
CA ALA A 147 -3.89 2.95 15.63
C ALA A 147 -5.32 2.98 15.01
N GLY A 148 -6.17 3.93 15.41
CA GLY A 148 -7.52 4.11 14.85
C GLY A 148 -8.60 3.25 15.50
N PHE A 149 -8.36 2.69 16.71
CA PHE A 149 -9.42 2.00 17.46
C PHE A 149 -10.30 3.01 18.21
N ALA A 150 -11.60 2.71 18.27
CA ALA A 150 -12.56 3.54 19.01
C ALA A 150 -12.43 3.38 20.54
N SER A 151 -11.80 2.30 21.01
CA SER A 151 -11.57 2.07 22.45
C SER A 151 -10.37 1.14 22.68
N VAL A 152 -9.78 1.25 23.87
CA VAL A 152 -8.70 0.37 24.34
C VAL A 152 -9.17 -1.09 24.42
N ARG A 153 -10.43 -1.33 24.80
CA ARG A 153 -11.02 -2.66 24.84
C ARG A 153 -11.03 -3.31 23.45
N GLN A 154 -11.49 -2.58 22.44
CA GLN A 154 -11.50 -3.05 21.06
C GLN A 154 -10.07 -3.36 20.55
N CYS A 155 -9.10 -2.52 20.88
CA CYS A 155 -7.69 -2.77 20.57
C CYS A 155 -7.22 -4.08 21.21
N ASN A 156 -7.43 -4.26 22.52
CA ASN A 156 -7.02 -5.46 23.24
C ASN A 156 -7.64 -6.74 22.67
N GLU A 157 -8.95 -6.72 22.38
CA GLU A 157 -9.65 -7.86 21.79
C GLU A 157 -9.10 -8.18 20.39
N THR A 158 -8.91 -7.15 19.57
CA THR A 158 -8.44 -7.35 18.18
C THR A 158 -7.00 -7.83 18.14
N VAL A 159 -6.12 -7.28 18.98
CA VAL A 159 -4.72 -7.73 19.11
C VAL A 159 -4.66 -9.18 19.55
N ARG A 160 -5.45 -9.58 20.57
CA ARG A 160 -5.51 -10.98 21.02
C ARG A 160 -5.99 -11.93 19.93
N GLN A 161 -7.03 -11.54 19.19
CA GLN A 161 -7.58 -12.37 18.12
C GLN A 161 -6.61 -12.57 16.96
N ILE A 162 -5.84 -11.53 16.58
CA ILE A 162 -4.99 -11.58 15.40
C ILE A 162 -3.59 -12.12 15.72
N PHE A 163 -3.03 -11.74 16.88
CA PHE A 163 -1.65 -12.07 17.23
C PHE A 163 -1.51 -13.14 18.33
N ALA A 164 -2.64 -13.66 18.84
CA ALA A 164 -2.68 -14.60 19.96
C ALA A 164 -1.91 -14.12 21.21
N ASP A 165 -1.84 -12.80 21.41
CA ASP A 165 -1.13 -12.15 22.51
C ASP A 165 -1.81 -10.86 22.97
N THR A 166 -1.40 -10.35 24.12
CA THR A 166 -1.84 -9.05 24.61
C THR A 166 -0.95 -7.91 24.06
N PRO A 167 -1.43 -6.67 24.02
CA PRO A 167 -0.58 -5.52 23.69
C PRO A 167 0.69 -5.43 24.56
N SER A 168 0.55 -5.71 25.88
CA SER A 168 1.69 -5.74 26.81
C SER A 168 2.66 -6.89 26.48
N GLY A 169 2.14 -8.06 26.08
CA GLY A 169 2.93 -9.21 25.69
C GLY A 169 3.73 -8.97 24.42
N LEU A 170 3.11 -8.34 23.39
CA LEU A 170 3.78 -7.94 22.17
C LEU A 170 4.94 -6.98 22.46
N ARG A 171 4.70 -5.96 23.30
CA ARG A 171 5.74 -5.01 23.75
C ARG A 171 6.88 -5.70 24.48
N ALA A 172 6.56 -6.56 25.45
CA ALA A 172 7.57 -7.29 26.23
C ALA A 172 8.43 -8.22 25.37
N ARG A 173 7.85 -8.82 24.32
CA ARG A 173 8.63 -9.63 23.35
C ARG A 173 9.57 -8.76 22.53
N ALA A 174 9.11 -7.63 22.03
CA ALA A 174 9.93 -6.68 21.27
C ALA A 174 11.10 -6.18 22.11
N THR A 175 10.86 -5.79 23.37
CA THR A 175 11.90 -5.33 24.30
C THR A 175 12.93 -6.43 24.57
N ARG A 176 12.53 -7.69 24.74
CA ARG A 176 13.48 -8.82 24.94
C ARG A 176 14.34 -9.09 23.71
N THR A 177 13.77 -8.93 22.52
CA THR A 177 14.51 -9.10 21.26
C THR A 177 15.48 -7.95 21.03
N VAL A 178 15.20 -6.77 21.56
CA VAL A 178 16.03 -5.54 21.46
C VAL A 178 17.01 -5.41 22.63
N ALA A 179 16.77 -6.03 23.79
CA ALA A 179 17.66 -5.98 24.97
C ALA A 179 19.05 -6.58 24.73
N GLY A 180 19.23 -7.32 23.63
CA GLY A 180 20.57 -7.66 23.11
C GLY A 180 21.22 -6.56 22.25
N ARG A 181 20.54 -5.45 21.98
CA ARG A 181 21.02 -4.31 21.18
C ARG A 181 20.56 -3.01 21.84
N GLN A 182 21.51 -2.29 22.38
CA GLN A 182 21.37 -0.99 23.03
C GLN A 182 20.46 -0.03 22.25
N ALA A 183 19.54 0.57 22.93
CA ALA A 183 19.08 1.93 22.98
C ALA A 183 17.60 1.98 23.30
N VAL A 184 17.29 1.94 24.57
CA VAL A 184 16.06 2.58 25.08
C VAL A 184 16.21 4.06 24.78
N ALA A 185 15.39 4.55 23.86
CA ALA A 185 15.33 5.96 23.54
C ALA A 185 14.98 6.74 24.80
N GLN A 186 15.88 7.62 25.21
CA GLN A 186 15.60 8.64 26.20
C GLN A 186 14.33 9.40 25.78
N ARG A 187 13.36 9.44 26.71
CA ARG A 187 12.21 10.31 26.62
C ARG A 187 12.71 11.76 26.55
N THR A 188 12.75 12.32 25.36
CA THR A 188 12.82 13.75 25.21
C THR A 188 11.41 14.26 24.94
N ALA A 189 11.02 15.37 25.59
CA ALA A 189 9.72 16.02 25.50
C ALA A 189 9.36 16.55 24.09
N GLN A 190 10.05 16.14 23.03
CA GLN A 190 10.08 16.83 21.76
C GLN A 190 9.73 16.00 20.52
N GLY A 191 9.66 14.68 20.57
CA GLY A 191 9.32 13.90 19.37
C GLY A 191 9.05 12.42 19.63
N ILE A 192 8.35 11.76 18.70
CA ILE A 192 8.07 10.32 18.72
C ILE A 192 9.13 9.63 17.89
N ARG A 193 10.02 8.88 18.52
CA ARG A 193 11.03 8.10 17.82
C ARG A 193 10.45 6.79 17.30
N LEU A 194 10.81 6.44 16.07
CA LEU A 194 10.37 5.25 15.35
C LEU A 194 11.56 4.55 14.73
N ARG A 195 11.50 3.23 14.69
CA ARG A 195 12.39 2.42 13.84
C ARG A 195 11.53 1.75 12.77
N LEU A 196 11.68 2.19 11.54
CA LEU A 196 10.89 1.72 10.41
C LEU A 196 11.62 0.55 9.73
N PRO A 197 11.16 -0.70 9.92
CA PRO A 197 11.80 -1.86 9.30
C PRO A 197 11.55 -1.90 7.79
N CYS A 198 12.55 -2.39 7.05
CA CYS A 198 12.45 -2.64 5.61
C CYS A 198 13.19 -3.92 5.23
N ARG A 199 12.89 -4.44 4.04
CA ARG A 199 13.58 -5.61 3.49
C ARG A 199 14.92 -5.22 2.92
N ARG A 200 15.92 -6.11 3.11
CA ARG A 200 17.24 -5.99 2.47
C ARG A 200 17.21 -6.60 1.05
N PRO A 201 18.07 -6.12 0.16
CA PRO A 201 18.96 -4.96 0.30
C PRO A 201 18.19 -3.64 0.32
N PHE A 202 18.72 -2.64 1.05
CA PHE A 202 18.16 -1.29 1.09
C PHE A 202 19.29 -0.26 1.14
N ASN A 203 19.39 0.54 0.10
CA ASN A 203 20.38 1.62 0.00
C ASN A 203 19.76 2.92 0.50
N THR A 204 19.79 3.13 1.81
CA THR A 204 19.18 4.29 2.47
C THR A 204 19.82 5.60 2.02
N GLU A 205 21.15 5.63 1.89
CA GLU A 205 21.89 6.84 1.48
C GLU A 205 21.45 7.30 0.09
N SER A 206 21.35 6.38 -0.87
CA SER A 206 20.90 6.69 -2.22
C SER A 206 19.49 7.30 -2.25
N VAL A 207 18.57 6.75 -1.45
CA VAL A 207 17.18 7.25 -1.39
C VAL A 207 17.14 8.64 -0.76
N LEU A 208 17.83 8.85 0.37
CA LEU A 208 17.85 10.16 1.04
C LEU A 208 18.55 11.22 0.18
N HIS A 209 19.63 10.85 -0.50
CA HIS A 209 20.31 11.76 -1.45
C HIS A 209 19.39 12.13 -2.63
N PHE A 210 18.69 11.15 -3.20
CA PHE A 210 17.71 11.42 -4.28
C PHE A 210 16.62 12.40 -3.84
N LEU A 211 16.06 12.21 -2.62
CA LEU A 211 15.08 13.13 -2.06
C LEU A 211 15.69 14.51 -1.77
N GLY A 212 16.90 14.55 -1.25
CA GLY A 212 17.61 15.79 -0.94
C GLY A 212 17.89 16.66 -2.17
N GLN A 213 18.29 16.03 -3.30
CA GLN A 213 18.50 16.75 -4.57
C GLN A 213 17.22 17.40 -5.12
N ARG A 214 16.05 16.93 -4.68
CA ARG A 214 14.73 17.40 -5.12
C ARG A 214 13.97 18.12 -4.00
N ALA A 215 14.63 18.37 -2.89
CA ALA A 215 14.02 18.99 -1.72
C ALA A 215 13.50 20.39 -2.05
N VAL A 216 12.27 20.65 -1.66
CA VAL A 216 11.64 21.96 -1.80
C VAL A 216 12.01 22.83 -0.59
N PRO A 217 12.74 23.93 -0.78
CA PRO A 217 13.15 24.82 0.30
C PRO A 217 11.95 25.26 1.17
N GLY A 218 12.12 25.20 2.50
CA GLY A 218 11.07 25.56 3.46
C GLY A 218 10.06 24.43 3.73
N ILE A 219 10.06 23.36 2.96
CA ILE A 219 9.20 22.17 3.14
C ILE A 219 10.05 20.94 3.42
N GLU A 220 11.18 20.80 2.74
CA GLU A 220 12.10 19.67 2.77
C GLU A 220 13.53 20.13 2.88
N GLU A 221 14.35 19.36 3.58
CA GLU A 221 15.79 19.59 3.67
C GLU A 221 16.54 18.27 3.87
N LEU A 222 17.75 18.17 3.35
CA LEU A 222 18.71 17.13 3.67
C LEU A 222 19.91 17.75 4.37
N ASN A 223 20.17 17.36 5.60
CA ASN A 223 21.32 17.79 6.37
C ASN A 223 22.14 16.56 6.81
N GLY A 224 23.29 16.36 6.18
CA GLY A 224 24.08 15.14 6.34
C GLY A 224 23.27 13.90 5.95
N ALA A 225 23.17 12.94 6.87
CA ALA A 225 22.40 11.70 6.68
C ALA A 225 20.92 11.80 7.10
N THR A 226 20.44 12.98 7.47
CA THR A 226 19.07 13.20 7.95
C THR A 226 18.27 14.01 6.96
N TYR A 227 17.22 13.40 6.43
CA TYR A 227 16.22 14.07 5.60
C TYR A 227 15.04 14.48 6.47
N ARG A 228 14.65 15.75 6.39
CA ARG A 228 13.54 16.33 7.14
C ARG A 228 12.48 16.88 6.19
N ARG A 229 11.21 16.69 6.54
CA ARG A 229 10.10 17.32 5.81
C ARG A 229 8.89 17.60 6.69
N SER A 230 8.12 18.60 6.25
CA SER A 230 6.79 18.87 6.79
C SER A 230 5.75 17.88 6.26
N LEU A 231 4.74 17.55 7.06
CA LEU A 231 3.63 16.67 6.73
C LEU A 231 2.32 17.42 6.94
N ARG A 232 1.51 17.48 5.89
CA ARG A 232 0.10 17.87 6.03
C ARG A 232 -0.71 16.61 6.32
N LEU A 233 -1.40 16.57 7.45
CA LEU A 233 -2.07 15.38 7.96
C LEU A 233 -3.58 15.62 8.13
N PRO A 234 -4.41 14.56 8.29
CA PRO A 234 -5.87 14.70 8.37
C PRO A 234 -6.38 15.57 9.51
N HIS A 235 -5.73 15.58 10.68
CA HIS A 235 -6.14 16.32 11.86
C HIS A 235 -5.21 17.50 12.17
N GLY A 236 -4.14 17.68 11.37
CA GLY A 236 -3.20 18.77 11.59
C GLY A 236 -1.97 18.70 10.71
N HIS A 237 -0.83 18.95 11.31
CA HIS A 237 0.45 18.95 10.63
C HIS A 237 1.52 18.27 11.50
N GLY A 238 2.64 17.96 10.89
CA GLY A 238 3.80 17.42 11.58
C GLY A 238 5.08 17.67 10.83
N VAL A 239 6.18 17.32 11.47
CA VAL A 239 7.51 17.27 10.85
C VAL A 239 8.08 15.88 11.11
N VAL A 240 8.72 15.29 10.10
CA VAL A 240 9.48 14.07 10.23
C VAL A 240 10.94 14.31 9.92
N SER A 241 11.81 13.73 10.72
CA SER A 241 13.24 13.57 10.45
C SER A 241 13.52 12.09 10.23
N LEU A 242 14.12 11.72 9.09
CA LEU A 242 14.45 10.34 8.71
C LEU A 242 15.96 10.23 8.55
N THR A 243 16.59 9.32 9.30
CA THR A 243 18.03 9.17 9.33
C THR A 243 18.42 7.76 8.86
N ALA A 244 19.39 7.70 7.95
CA ALA A 244 20.02 6.46 7.55
C ALA A 244 20.79 5.86 8.73
N LEU A 245 20.57 4.58 9.00
CA LEU A 245 21.44 3.81 9.90
C LEU A 245 22.34 2.93 9.07
N ASP A 246 23.65 3.06 9.28
CA ASP A 246 24.61 2.07 8.85
C ASP A 246 24.47 0.84 9.76
N ASP A 247 23.66 -0.12 9.34
CA ASP A 247 23.53 -1.40 10.02
C ASP A 247 23.97 -2.53 9.08
N PRO A 248 25.23 -2.97 9.15
CA PRO A 248 25.77 -4.08 8.35
C PRO A 248 25.23 -5.45 8.79
N GLY A 249 24.29 -5.50 9.73
CA GLY A 249 23.77 -6.73 10.30
C GLY A 249 23.00 -7.62 9.33
N HIS A 250 22.80 -8.90 9.71
CA HIS A 250 22.10 -9.92 8.91
C HIS A 250 20.57 -9.89 9.07
N GLY A 251 20.02 -8.98 9.90
CA GLY A 251 18.59 -8.82 10.14
C GLY A 251 17.92 -7.81 9.18
N PRO A 252 16.63 -7.48 9.42
CA PRO A 252 15.96 -6.43 8.69
C PRO A 252 16.71 -5.10 8.78
N ALA A 253 16.79 -4.35 7.69
CA ALA A 253 17.27 -2.98 7.73
C ALA A 253 16.23 -2.08 8.42
N PHE A 254 16.70 -0.96 8.98
CA PHE A 254 15.83 0.02 9.63
C PHE A 254 16.18 1.43 9.19
N VAL A 255 15.17 2.27 9.11
CA VAL A 255 15.34 3.73 9.03
C VAL A 255 14.88 4.30 10.36
N GLU A 256 15.70 5.13 11.00
CA GLU A 256 15.25 5.88 12.18
C GLU A 256 14.41 7.06 11.76
N GLY A 257 13.29 7.25 12.48
CA GLY A 257 12.40 8.37 12.28
C GLY A 257 12.13 9.09 13.60
N GLU A 258 12.07 10.40 13.56
CA GLU A 258 11.57 11.23 14.64
C GLU A 258 10.40 12.06 14.12
N LEU A 259 9.23 11.90 14.74
CA LEU A 259 7.99 12.56 14.35
C LEU A 259 7.56 13.59 15.40
N HIS A 260 7.34 14.82 14.97
CA HIS A 260 6.68 15.86 15.73
C HIS A 260 5.29 16.06 15.14
N LEU A 261 4.25 15.74 15.89
CA LEU A 261 2.86 15.79 15.42
C LEU A 261 2.04 16.76 16.27
N SER A 262 1.23 17.58 15.62
CA SER A 262 0.26 18.43 16.32
C SER A 262 -0.92 17.63 16.90
N ASP A 263 -1.21 16.44 16.34
CA ASP A 263 -2.26 15.54 16.82
C ASP A 263 -1.81 14.07 16.69
N LEU A 264 -1.85 13.33 17.80
CA LEU A 264 -1.44 11.90 17.83
C LEU A 264 -2.35 10.98 17.03
N ARG A 265 -3.57 11.37 16.70
CA ARG A 265 -4.46 10.62 15.80
C ARG A 265 -3.86 10.49 14.40
N ASP A 266 -2.95 11.36 14.03
CA ASP A 266 -2.25 11.35 12.75
C ASP A 266 -1.01 10.43 12.70
N LEU A 267 -0.63 9.82 13.82
CA LEU A 267 0.58 9.00 13.91
C LEU A 267 0.61 7.87 12.88
N THR A 268 -0.50 7.15 12.75
CA THR A 268 -0.63 6.07 11.75
C THR A 268 -0.43 6.58 10.32
N THR A 269 -1.08 7.69 9.98
CA THR A 269 -0.98 8.28 8.65
C THR A 269 0.43 8.81 8.39
N ALA A 270 1.07 9.43 9.37
CA ALA A 270 2.45 9.91 9.27
C ALA A 270 3.43 8.74 9.04
N VAL A 271 3.34 7.67 9.84
CA VAL A 271 4.15 6.45 9.66
C VAL A 271 3.94 5.83 8.28
N SER A 272 2.68 5.70 7.84
CA SER A 272 2.36 5.17 6.51
C SER A 272 3.00 6.00 5.39
N ARG A 273 2.94 7.33 5.50
CA ARG A 273 3.54 8.24 4.51
C ARG A 273 5.07 8.18 4.51
N CYS A 274 5.70 8.02 5.67
CA CYS A 274 7.15 7.80 5.75
C CYS A 274 7.54 6.49 5.06
N ARG A 275 6.80 5.40 5.28
CA ARG A 275 7.01 4.12 4.62
C ARG A 275 6.85 4.21 3.11
N GLN A 276 5.83 4.93 2.64
CA GLN A 276 5.59 5.16 1.21
C GLN A 276 6.67 6.03 0.58
N LEU A 277 7.08 7.11 1.27
CA LEU A 277 8.12 8.02 0.78
C LEU A 277 9.45 7.30 0.49
N LEU A 278 9.80 6.34 1.35
CA LEU A 278 11.04 5.56 1.25
C LEU A 278 10.81 4.19 0.59
N ASP A 279 9.59 3.88 0.15
CA ASP A 279 9.20 2.58 -0.43
C ASP A 279 9.62 1.37 0.43
N LEU A 280 9.42 1.46 1.75
CA LEU A 280 9.90 0.46 2.71
C LEU A 280 9.16 -0.89 2.62
N ASP A 281 8.00 -0.93 1.95
CA ASP A 281 7.18 -2.14 1.78
C ASP A 281 7.56 -2.94 0.53
N ALA A 282 8.39 -2.39 -0.37
CA ALA A 282 8.82 -3.07 -1.59
C ALA A 282 9.63 -4.33 -1.31
N ASP A 283 9.56 -5.28 -2.23
CA ASP A 283 10.43 -6.45 -2.27
C ASP A 283 11.58 -6.20 -3.26
N PRO A 284 12.80 -5.87 -2.78
CA PRO A 284 13.91 -5.55 -3.64
C PRO A 284 14.39 -6.76 -4.46
N LEU A 285 14.22 -7.97 -3.95
CA LEU A 285 14.61 -9.18 -4.68
C LEU A 285 13.66 -9.46 -5.83
N ALA A 286 12.36 -9.23 -5.65
CA ALA A 286 11.39 -9.33 -6.74
C ALA A 286 11.68 -8.35 -7.87
N VAL A 287 12.15 -7.13 -7.56
CA VAL A 287 12.58 -6.15 -8.56
C VAL A 287 13.81 -6.67 -9.34
N VAL A 288 14.82 -7.18 -8.64
CA VAL A 288 16.01 -7.75 -9.28
C VAL A 288 15.62 -8.91 -10.20
N ASP A 289 14.75 -9.81 -9.73
CA ASP A 289 14.32 -10.96 -10.53
C ASP A 289 13.51 -10.55 -11.76
N ALA A 290 12.67 -9.54 -11.65
CA ALA A 290 11.87 -9.03 -12.77
C ALA A 290 12.73 -8.44 -13.90
N PHE A 291 13.85 -7.79 -13.56
CA PHE A 291 14.73 -7.14 -14.53
C PHE A 291 15.97 -7.95 -14.89
N ARG A 292 16.19 -9.11 -14.29
CA ARG A 292 17.41 -9.95 -14.47
C ARG A 292 17.79 -10.18 -15.93
N ASN A 293 16.80 -10.43 -16.78
CA ASN A 293 17.01 -10.76 -18.20
C ASN A 293 16.90 -9.53 -19.13
N ASP A 294 16.66 -8.36 -18.60
CA ASP A 294 16.65 -7.12 -19.40
C ASP A 294 18.09 -6.68 -19.70
N PRO A 295 18.44 -6.49 -20.98
CA PRO A 295 19.83 -6.19 -21.38
C PRO A 295 20.32 -4.81 -20.90
N ILE A 296 19.41 -3.88 -20.58
CA ILE A 296 19.74 -2.53 -20.13
C ILE A 296 19.59 -2.39 -18.63
N LEU A 297 18.42 -2.80 -18.10
CA LEU A 297 18.09 -2.62 -16.68
C LEU A 297 18.74 -3.67 -15.78
N GLY A 298 18.92 -4.89 -16.27
CA GLY A 298 19.51 -5.97 -15.50
C GLY A 298 20.88 -5.62 -14.90
N PRO A 299 21.87 -5.17 -15.70
CA PRO A 299 23.16 -4.73 -15.17
C PRO A 299 23.06 -3.56 -14.17
N LEU A 300 22.15 -2.60 -14.41
CA LEU A 300 21.96 -1.43 -13.54
C LEU A 300 21.38 -1.83 -12.17
N VAL A 301 20.39 -2.71 -12.15
CA VAL A 301 19.76 -3.22 -10.92
C VAL A 301 20.74 -4.10 -10.12
N ALA A 302 21.56 -4.91 -10.83
CA ALA A 302 22.57 -5.74 -10.21
C ALA A 302 23.73 -4.91 -9.60
N ALA A 303 24.12 -3.82 -10.23
CA ALA A 303 25.17 -2.94 -9.74
C ALA A 303 24.78 -2.14 -8.48
N THR A 304 23.48 -1.86 -8.30
CA THR A 304 22.98 -1.07 -7.16
C THR A 304 21.77 -1.74 -6.50
N PRO A 305 21.94 -2.90 -5.87
CA PRO A 305 20.84 -3.64 -5.25
C PRO A 305 20.23 -2.83 -4.11
N GLY A 306 18.89 -2.84 -4.03
CA GLY A 306 18.15 -2.13 -2.99
C GLY A 306 17.98 -0.62 -3.22
N ARG A 307 18.39 -0.12 -4.37
CA ARG A 307 18.05 1.24 -4.80
C ARG A 307 16.55 1.34 -5.03
N ARG A 308 15.94 2.41 -4.51
CA ARG A 308 14.51 2.70 -4.64
C ARG A 308 14.34 4.15 -5.10
N VAL A 309 13.24 4.41 -5.76
CA VAL A 309 12.92 5.75 -6.29
C VAL A 309 11.48 6.08 -5.91
#